data_d5bdadc4f4958c72eed0ff26ea42c0d1
#
_entry.id   d5bdadc4f4958c72eed0ff26ea42c0d1
#
_cell.length_a   1.000
_cell.length_b   1.000
_cell.length_c   1.000
_cell.angle_alpha   90.00
_cell.angle_beta   90.00
_cell.angle_gamma   90.00
#
_symmetry.space_group_name_H-M   'P 1'
#
loop_
_entity.id
_entity.type
_entity.pdbx_description
1 polymer ?
#
loop_
_entity_poly.entity_id
_entity_poly.type
_entity_poly.pdbx_seq_one_letter_code
_entity_poly.pdbx_strand_id
1 'polypeptide(L)'
;MPGWRDRKHLRNNDAAGGLMTARYRATLPQMTGGLFLTDGGIETTLIFNDGLELPDFAAFQLLKTAEGREALLKYFRSYAEIARRFGTGLILESATWRASADWGARLGYTPEALADANRAAIQLLEQIRQEYEHGPTHVVISGCIGPRGDGYVAGSMMSVQQAENYHRAAIETFAGTSADMICAITMNYVEEAIGIARAAQRAHLPVVLSFTVETDGRLPTGQTLRGAIEQVDESTVGYPRYYMINCAHPSHFEAVLADEGRWLGRIRGLRANASRQSHAELNESPVLDIGNPLELGSDYARVKGRLRHLNVMGGCCGTDHRHVEQIASACLPLFGVAT
;
A
#
# COMPACT_ATOMS: atom_id res chain seq x y z
N MET A 1 -40.61 57.84 17.79
CA MET A 1 -39.43 57.30 18.39
C MET A 1 -39.60 55.80 18.44
N PRO A 2 -39.02 54.97 17.50
CA PRO A 2 -39.18 53.52 17.50
C PRO A 2 -37.95 52.84 18.15
N GLY A 3 -38.28 51.75 18.87
CA GLY A 3 -37.42 51.01 19.72
C GLY A 3 -36.37 50.16 19.02
N TRP A 4 -35.25 50.06 19.66
CA TRP A 4 -34.15 49.15 19.37
C TRP A 4 -34.56 47.70 19.69
N ARG A 5 -34.50 46.81 18.70
CA ARG A 5 -34.57 45.35 18.92
C ARG A 5 -33.15 44.78 18.91
N ASP A 6 -32.77 44.26 20.06
CA ASP A 6 -31.60 43.42 20.26
C ASP A 6 -31.61 42.19 19.34
N ARG A 7 -30.65 42.05 18.42
CA ARG A 7 -30.36 40.81 17.74
C ARG A 7 -29.23 40.12 18.49
N LYS A 8 -29.61 39.21 19.35
CA LYS A 8 -28.66 38.20 19.88
C LYS A 8 -28.17 37.34 18.71
N HIS A 9 -26.91 37.50 18.38
CA HIS A 9 -26.18 36.51 17.54
C HIS A 9 -26.04 35.20 18.31
N LEU A 10 -26.90 34.24 18.00
CA LEU A 10 -26.68 32.87 18.32
C LEU A 10 -25.48 32.41 17.46
N ARG A 11 -24.33 32.22 18.07
CA ARG A 11 -23.22 31.48 17.50
C ARG A 11 -23.64 30.03 17.59
N ASN A 12 -24.06 29.47 16.46
CA ASN A 12 -24.15 28.03 16.30
C ASN A 12 -22.71 27.47 16.32
N ASN A 13 -22.36 26.80 17.39
CA ASN A 13 -21.24 25.88 17.44
C ASN A 13 -21.70 24.59 16.71
N ASP A 14 -21.65 24.61 15.40
CA ASP A 14 -21.74 23.38 14.60
C ASP A 14 -20.37 22.68 14.65
N ALA A 15 -20.17 21.91 15.72
CA ALA A 15 -19.22 20.83 15.73
C ALA A 15 -19.85 19.64 14.95
N ALA A 16 -20.20 19.88 13.69
CA ALA A 16 -20.47 18.82 12.74
C ALA A 16 -19.11 18.28 12.30
N GLY A 17 -18.71 17.11 12.80
CA GLY A 17 -17.65 16.30 12.21
C GLY A 17 -18.03 15.99 10.77
N GLY A 18 -17.64 16.85 9.83
CA GLY A 18 -17.85 16.63 8.41
C GLY A 18 -17.20 15.30 8.05
N LEU A 19 -17.98 14.37 7.47
CA LEU A 19 -17.47 13.16 6.84
C LEU A 19 -16.36 13.60 5.87
N MET A 20 -15.11 13.27 6.20
CA MET A 20 -13.98 13.51 5.30
C MET A 20 -14.19 12.69 4.03
N THR A 21 -14.39 13.35 2.91
CA THR A 21 -14.61 12.68 1.62
C THR A 21 -13.28 12.32 0.97
N ALA A 22 -13.22 11.16 0.34
CA ALA A 22 -12.05 10.74 -0.44
C ALA A 22 -11.77 11.79 -1.54
N ARG A 23 -10.50 12.16 -1.70
CA ARG A 23 -10.10 13.23 -2.61
C ARG A 23 -9.90 12.76 -4.05
N TYR A 24 -9.34 11.56 -4.20
CA TYR A 24 -8.90 11.03 -5.50
C TYR A 24 -9.61 9.76 -5.93
N ARG A 25 -10.67 9.33 -5.22
CA ARG A 25 -11.39 8.07 -5.53
C ARG A 25 -11.92 8.02 -6.96
N ALA A 26 -12.40 9.14 -7.50
CA ALA A 26 -12.89 9.20 -8.87
C ALA A 26 -11.77 9.18 -9.90
N THR A 27 -10.64 9.82 -9.61
CA THR A 27 -9.50 9.92 -10.54
C THR A 27 -8.20 9.87 -9.73
N LEU A 28 -7.56 8.71 -9.76
CA LEU A 28 -6.29 8.50 -9.07
C LEU A 28 -5.16 9.21 -9.83
N PRO A 29 -4.44 10.16 -9.22
CA PRO A 29 -3.44 10.98 -9.92
C PRO A 29 -2.27 10.17 -10.46
N GLN A 30 -1.88 9.05 -9.82
CA GLN A 30 -0.84 8.17 -10.35
C GLN A 30 -1.20 7.52 -11.70
N MET A 31 -2.47 7.57 -12.11
CA MET A 31 -2.88 7.05 -13.43
C MET A 31 -2.57 8.02 -14.57
N THR A 32 -2.31 9.29 -14.28
CA THR A 32 -2.03 10.33 -15.30
C THR A 32 -0.55 10.45 -15.65
N GLY A 33 0.34 9.78 -14.92
CA GLY A 33 1.80 9.79 -15.12
C GLY A 33 2.52 10.45 -13.94
N GLY A 34 3.83 10.68 -14.10
CA GLY A 34 4.69 11.16 -13.03
C GLY A 34 5.07 10.06 -12.05
N LEU A 35 6.15 10.29 -11.28
CA LEU A 35 6.60 9.37 -10.26
C LEU A 35 5.78 9.54 -8.99
N PHE A 36 5.27 8.43 -8.46
CA PHE A 36 4.67 8.34 -7.14
C PHE A 36 5.52 7.43 -6.26
N LEU A 37 5.91 7.92 -5.11
CA LEU A 37 6.60 7.12 -4.11
C LEU A 37 5.58 6.44 -3.17
N THR A 38 5.96 5.30 -2.63
CA THR A 38 5.34 4.71 -1.44
C THR A 38 6.37 4.67 -0.32
N ASP A 39 5.98 4.13 0.83
CA ASP A 39 6.90 3.85 1.93
C ASP A 39 7.83 2.66 1.65
N GLY A 40 8.70 2.34 2.61
CA GLY A 40 9.52 1.13 2.67
C GLY A 40 8.86 0.02 3.49
N GLY A 41 9.69 -0.83 4.11
CA GLY A 41 9.23 -1.86 5.04
C GLY A 41 8.85 -1.27 6.39
N ILE A 42 7.56 -1.15 6.68
CA ILE A 42 7.08 -0.56 7.93
C ILE A 42 7.50 -1.39 9.14
N GLU A 43 7.32 -2.70 9.10
CA GLU A 43 7.73 -3.61 10.17
C GLU A 43 9.26 -3.61 10.32
N THR A 44 10.00 -3.57 9.20
CA THR A 44 11.46 -3.45 9.22
C THR A 44 11.90 -2.23 10.01
N THR A 45 11.32 -1.07 9.72
CA THR A 45 11.69 0.18 10.39
C THR A 45 11.29 0.16 11.85
N LEU A 46 10.05 -0.21 12.15
CA LEU A 46 9.52 -0.14 13.51
C LEU A 46 10.17 -1.15 14.45
N ILE A 47 10.43 -2.38 13.98
CA ILE A 47 11.03 -3.44 14.79
C ILE A 47 12.55 -3.28 14.89
N PHE A 48 13.22 -3.22 13.73
CA PHE A 48 14.68 -3.32 13.70
C PHE A 48 15.38 -1.97 13.89
N ASN A 49 14.82 -0.86 13.40
CA ASN A 49 15.44 0.45 13.53
C ASN A 49 14.97 1.21 14.77
N ASP A 50 13.66 1.15 15.09
CA ASP A 50 13.07 1.87 16.23
C ASP A 50 12.95 0.98 17.48
N GLY A 51 13.18 -0.34 17.40
CA GLY A 51 13.20 -1.28 18.53
C GLY A 51 11.83 -1.55 19.13
N LEU A 52 10.74 -1.37 18.37
CA LEU A 52 9.38 -1.61 18.85
C LEU A 52 9.01 -3.09 18.74
N GLU A 53 8.26 -3.58 19.73
CA GLU A 53 7.68 -4.91 19.66
C GLU A 53 6.35 -4.87 18.89
N LEU A 54 6.25 -5.66 17.82
CA LEU A 54 5.02 -5.81 17.03
C LEU A 54 4.61 -7.29 17.00
N PRO A 55 3.75 -7.73 17.93
CA PRO A 55 3.21 -9.08 17.93
C PRO A 55 2.56 -9.41 16.57
N ASP A 56 2.89 -10.59 16.02
CA ASP A 56 2.43 -11.04 14.70
C ASP A 56 2.71 -10.04 13.54
N PHE A 57 3.72 -9.17 13.67
CA PHE A 57 4.00 -8.09 12.71
C PHE A 57 2.81 -7.14 12.49
N ALA A 58 1.98 -6.94 13.51
CA ALA A 58 0.74 -6.19 13.41
C ALA A 58 0.93 -4.71 13.79
N ALA A 59 1.45 -3.91 12.86
CA ALA A 59 1.71 -2.48 13.07
C ALA A 59 0.45 -1.68 13.46
N PHE A 60 -0.75 -2.12 13.09
CA PHE A 60 -2.00 -1.45 13.47
C PHE A 60 -2.25 -1.43 14.99
N GLN A 61 -1.58 -2.28 15.77
CA GLN A 61 -1.68 -2.25 17.23
C GLN A 61 -1.12 -0.95 17.83
N LEU A 62 -0.17 -0.30 17.15
CA LEU A 62 0.37 0.99 17.57
C LEU A 62 -0.68 2.09 17.60
N LEU A 63 -1.80 1.94 16.89
CA LEU A 63 -2.90 2.89 16.92
C LEU A 63 -3.62 2.97 18.27
N LYS A 64 -3.40 2.01 19.19
CA LYS A 64 -4.02 1.98 20.53
C LYS A 64 -3.47 3.05 21.46
N THR A 65 -2.21 3.46 21.31
CA THR A 65 -1.53 4.37 22.24
C THR A 65 -1.09 5.66 21.53
N ALA A 66 -0.89 6.73 22.30
CA ALA A 66 -0.39 7.99 21.76
C ALA A 66 1.04 7.84 21.23
N GLU A 67 1.88 7.11 21.95
CA GLU A 67 3.28 6.83 21.58
C GLU A 67 3.36 6.02 20.29
N GLY A 68 2.51 5.00 20.15
CA GLY A 68 2.44 4.19 18.94
C GLY A 68 1.98 4.99 17.73
N ARG A 69 0.99 5.86 17.90
CA ARG A 69 0.55 6.79 16.84
C ARG A 69 1.65 7.74 16.42
N GLU A 70 2.42 8.30 17.37
CA GLU A 70 3.54 9.19 17.05
C GLU A 70 4.66 8.44 16.32
N ALA A 71 4.93 7.18 16.67
CA ALA A 71 5.87 6.33 15.94
C ALA A 71 5.43 6.13 14.48
N LEU A 72 4.15 5.85 14.23
CA LEU A 72 3.59 5.76 12.87
C LEU A 72 3.66 7.09 12.13
N LEU A 73 3.33 8.21 12.77
CA LEU A 73 3.45 9.54 12.17
C LEU A 73 4.90 9.86 11.78
N LYS A 74 5.85 9.61 12.68
CA LYS A 74 7.30 9.76 12.39
C LYS A 74 7.71 8.93 11.18
N TYR A 75 7.26 7.66 11.13
CA TYR A 75 7.52 6.77 10.01
C TYR A 75 7.03 7.36 8.69
N PHE A 76 5.74 7.70 8.57
CA PHE A 76 5.16 8.21 7.33
C PHE A 76 5.71 9.58 6.93
N ARG A 77 5.99 10.47 7.89
CA ARG A 77 6.59 11.78 7.62
C ARG A 77 7.96 11.68 6.95
N SER A 78 8.74 10.65 7.25
CA SER A 78 10.05 10.44 6.61
C SER A 78 9.91 10.25 5.09
N TYR A 79 8.90 9.52 4.63
CA TYR A 79 8.63 9.30 3.20
C TYR A 79 7.92 10.50 2.55
N ALA A 80 7.04 11.15 3.29
CA ALA A 80 6.38 12.37 2.82
C ALA A 80 7.40 13.49 2.55
N GLU A 81 8.41 13.60 3.41
CA GLU A 81 9.51 14.55 3.22
C GLU A 81 10.35 14.24 1.97
N ILE A 82 10.61 12.94 1.68
CA ILE A 82 11.29 12.54 0.45
C ILE A 82 10.44 12.95 -0.76
N ALA A 83 9.16 12.60 -0.78
CA ALA A 83 8.27 12.96 -1.87
C ALA A 83 8.24 14.49 -2.12
N ARG A 84 8.16 15.28 -1.04
CA ARG A 84 8.21 16.75 -1.11
C ARG A 84 9.53 17.27 -1.70
N ARG A 85 10.69 16.74 -1.25
CA ARG A 85 12.02 17.16 -1.73
C ARG A 85 12.24 16.84 -3.21
N PHE A 86 11.73 15.72 -3.68
CA PHE A 86 11.84 15.29 -5.07
C PHE A 86 10.72 15.81 -5.96
N GLY A 87 9.69 16.48 -5.39
CA GLY A 87 8.54 16.96 -6.15
C GLY A 87 7.71 15.85 -6.79
N THR A 88 7.63 14.69 -6.14
CA THR A 88 6.88 13.51 -6.61
C THR A 88 5.51 13.43 -5.95
N GLY A 89 4.61 12.59 -6.50
CA GLY A 89 3.44 12.15 -5.75
C GLY A 89 3.82 11.16 -4.65
N LEU A 90 2.89 10.93 -3.72
CA LEU A 90 3.03 9.99 -2.62
C LEU A 90 1.76 9.14 -2.50
N ILE A 91 1.91 7.85 -2.27
CA ILE A 91 0.82 6.96 -1.87
C ILE A 91 1.13 6.48 -0.45
N LEU A 92 0.29 6.85 0.49
CA LEU A 92 0.35 6.40 1.88
C LEU A 92 -0.48 5.14 2.04
N GLU A 93 0.18 4.04 2.34
CA GLU A 93 -0.48 2.76 2.66
C GLU A 93 -0.73 2.69 4.17
N SER A 94 -1.96 2.44 4.59
CA SER A 94 -2.28 2.32 6.02
C SER A 94 -1.56 1.15 6.68
N ALA A 95 -1.20 1.29 7.96
CA ALA A 95 -0.50 0.26 8.74
C ALA A 95 -1.42 -0.92 9.12
N THR A 96 -2.19 -1.44 8.17
CA THR A 96 -3.29 -2.39 8.40
C THR A 96 -3.12 -3.74 7.70
N TRP A 97 -1.90 -4.06 7.27
CA TRP A 97 -1.62 -5.32 6.58
C TRP A 97 -2.12 -6.57 7.32
N ARG A 98 -1.99 -6.60 8.66
CA ARG A 98 -2.52 -7.68 9.54
C ARG A 98 -3.87 -7.34 10.18
N ALA A 99 -4.55 -6.25 9.79
CA ALA A 99 -5.83 -5.86 10.37
C ALA A 99 -7.01 -6.59 9.69
N SER A 100 -6.99 -7.91 9.68
CA SER A 100 -8.03 -8.79 9.15
C SER A 100 -8.66 -9.64 10.25
N ALA A 101 -9.76 -10.32 9.95
CA ALA A 101 -10.59 -11.00 10.95
C ALA A 101 -9.81 -12.03 11.80
N ASP A 102 -9.05 -12.92 11.15
CA ASP A 102 -8.33 -14.00 11.85
C ASP A 102 -7.16 -13.43 12.69
N TRP A 103 -6.41 -12.48 12.13
CA TRP A 103 -5.30 -11.82 12.84
C TRP A 103 -5.81 -10.93 13.97
N GLY A 104 -6.90 -10.18 13.72
CA GLY A 104 -7.55 -9.38 14.76
C GLY A 104 -8.02 -10.22 15.93
N ALA A 105 -8.68 -11.35 15.66
CA ALA A 105 -9.14 -12.27 16.70
C ALA A 105 -7.99 -12.82 17.55
N ARG A 106 -6.85 -13.21 16.93
CA ARG A 106 -5.63 -13.63 17.66
C ARG A 106 -5.09 -12.56 18.59
N LEU A 107 -5.23 -11.30 18.19
CA LEU A 107 -4.75 -10.13 18.92
C LEU A 107 -5.81 -9.53 19.88
N GLY A 108 -6.94 -10.23 20.06
CA GLY A 108 -8.00 -9.87 20.99
C GLY A 108 -8.92 -8.73 20.54
N TYR A 109 -9.01 -8.47 19.23
CA TYR A 109 -9.96 -7.49 18.69
C TYR A 109 -11.32 -8.13 18.40
N THR A 110 -12.39 -7.42 18.73
CA THR A 110 -13.71 -7.70 18.17
C THR A 110 -13.78 -7.18 16.73
N PRO A 111 -14.77 -7.62 15.93
CA PRO A 111 -14.98 -7.07 14.59
C PRO A 111 -15.13 -5.53 14.56
N GLU A 112 -15.82 -4.96 15.55
CA GLU A 112 -16.04 -3.52 15.68
C GLU A 112 -14.72 -2.80 16.02
N ALA A 113 -13.95 -3.31 16.99
CA ALA A 113 -12.65 -2.76 17.36
C ALA A 113 -11.65 -2.81 16.18
N LEU A 114 -11.72 -3.87 15.36
CA LEU A 114 -10.89 -4.00 14.15
C LEU A 114 -11.30 -2.97 13.07
N ALA A 115 -12.60 -2.76 12.88
CA ALA A 115 -13.11 -1.72 11.99
C ALA A 115 -12.69 -0.32 12.47
N ASP A 116 -12.72 -0.06 13.79
CA ASP A 116 -12.24 1.21 14.36
C ASP A 116 -10.73 1.39 14.17
N ALA A 117 -9.94 0.34 14.29
CA ALA A 117 -8.50 0.39 13.99
C ALA A 117 -8.24 0.72 12.51
N ASN A 118 -8.98 0.12 11.58
CA ASN A 118 -8.89 0.46 10.15
C ASN A 118 -9.28 1.92 9.87
N ARG A 119 -10.33 2.45 10.52
CA ARG A 119 -10.70 3.88 10.41
C ARG A 119 -9.62 4.79 10.99
N ALA A 120 -9.09 4.46 12.18
CA ALA A 120 -8.05 5.24 12.83
C ALA A 120 -6.75 5.28 12.01
N ALA A 121 -6.41 4.19 11.30
CA ALA A 121 -5.28 4.16 10.40
C ALA A 121 -5.44 5.17 9.25
N ILE A 122 -6.62 5.26 8.63
CA ILE A 122 -6.89 6.25 7.57
C ILE A 122 -6.87 7.67 8.13
N GLN A 123 -7.43 7.91 9.31
CA GLN A 123 -7.40 9.23 9.96
C GLN A 123 -5.96 9.71 10.23
N LEU A 124 -5.06 8.80 10.61
CA LEU A 124 -3.65 9.12 10.80
C LEU A 124 -3.00 9.56 9.47
N LEU A 125 -3.30 8.88 8.37
CA LEU A 125 -2.78 9.26 7.05
C LEU A 125 -3.36 10.58 6.53
N GLU A 126 -4.60 10.91 6.89
CA GLU A 126 -5.20 12.21 6.60
C GLU A 126 -4.40 13.36 7.23
N GLN A 127 -3.89 13.18 8.44
CA GLN A 127 -3.03 14.16 9.10
C GLN A 127 -1.77 14.41 8.26
N ILE A 128 -1.11 13.35 7.78
CA ILE A 128 0.08 13.48 6.92
C ILE A 128 -0.28 14.16 5.59
N ARG A 129 -1.42 13.82 4.99
CA ARG A 129 -1.89 14.46 3.76
C ARG A 129 -2.07 15.97 3.97
N GLN A 130 -2.68 16.38 5.07
CA GLN A 130 -2.87 17.81 5.39
C GLN A 130 -1.53 18.56 5.56
N GLU A 131 -0.51 17.88 6.11
CA GLU A 131 0.81 18.46 6.33
C GLU A 131 1.63 18.58 5.01
N TYR A 132 1.48 17.66 4.06
CA TYR A 132 2.41 17.50 2.93
C TYR A 132 1.79 17.69 1.54
N GLU A 133 0.47 17.71 1.39
CA GLU A 133 -0.15 17.87 0.09
C GLU A 133 -0.15 19.32 -0.36
N HIS A 134 0.99 19.76 -0.90
CA HIS A 134 1.20 21.12 -1.40
C HIS A 134 1.93 21.10 -2.74
N GLY A 135 1.59 22.07 -3.63
CA GLY A 135 2.25 22.18 -4.94
C GLY A 135 2.07 20.94 -5.80
N PRO A 136 3.15 20.35 -6.34
CA PRO A 136 3.08 19.18 -7.21
C PRO A 136 2.89 17.86 -6.46
N THR A 137 3.01 17.86 -5.13
CA THR A 137 2.92 16.63 -4.32
C THR A 137 1.46 16.27 -4.08
N HIS A 138 0.94 15.32 -4.84
CA HIS A 138 -0.34 14.70 -4.57
C HIS A 138 -0.16 13.57 -3.57
N VAL A 139 -0.97 13.54 -2.51
CA VAL A 139 -0.93 12.49 -1.48
C VAL A 139 -2.18 11.63 -1.57
N VAL A 140 -2.04 10.42 -2.08
CA VAL A 140 -3.10 9.42 -2.19
C VAL A 140 -3.14 8.58 -0.93
N ILE A 141 -4.31 8.36 -0.35
CA ILE A 141 -4.50 7.50 0.83
C ILE A 141 -5.06 6.16 0.39
N SER A 142 -4.37 5.10 0.78
CA SER A 142 -4.69 3.71 0.46
C SER A 142 -4.92 2.88 1.72
N GLY A 143 -6.04 2.17 1.77
CA GLY A 143 -6.27 1.13 2.77
C GLY A 143 -5.48 -0.12 2.41
N CYS A 144 -4.50 -0.50 3.23
CA CYS A 144 -3.68 -1.68 3.01
C CYS A 144 -4.39 -2.95 3.48
N ILE A 145 -4.46 -3.96 2.61
CA ILE A 145 -5.01 -5.28 2.88
C ILE A 145 -3.92 -6.32 2.66
N GLY A 146 -3.64 -7.13 3.68
CA GLY A 146 -2.79 -8.32 3.57
C GLY A 146 -3.57 -9.58 3.26
N PRO A 147 -2.89 -10.69 2.94
CA PRO A 147 -3.52 -12.00 2.77
C PRO A 147 -4.11 -12.50 4.10
N ARG A 148 -5.11 -13.37 4.01
CA ARG A 148 -5.68 -14.03 5.19
C ARG A 148 -4.65 -14.82 5.97
N GLY A 149 -3.81 -15.55 5.25
CA GLY A 149 -2.79 -16.41 5.82
C GLY A 149 -1.42 -15.75 5.93
N ASP A 150 -0.40 -16.54 5.70
CA ASP A 150 0.97 -16.09 5.57
C ASP A 150 1.19 -15.33 4.25
N GLY A 151 2.16 -14.40 4.23
CA GLY A 151 2.46 -13.60 3.03
C GLY A 151 3.24 -14.37 1.96
N TYR A 152 3.95 -15.44 2.34
CA TYR A 152 4.88 -16.16 1.47
C TYR A 152 4.47 -17.61 1.20
N VAL A 153 3.58 -18.16 2.04
CA VAL A 153 3.07 -19.52 1.89
C VAL A 153 1.56 -19.45 1.68
N ALA A 154 1.08 -19.98 0.56
CA ALA A 154 -0.35 -19.95 0.22
C ALA A 154 -1.26 -20.68 1.22
N GLY A 155 -0.72 -21.62 2.00
CA GLY A 155 -1.42 -22.32 3.10
C GLY A 155 -2.77 -22.89 2.68
N SER A 156 -3.80 -22.63 3.50
CA SER A 156 -5.18 -23.01 3.19
C SER A 156 -5.83 -21.97 2.29
N MET A 157 -5.81 -22.19 0.99
CA MET A 157 -6.39 -21.29 -0.01
C MET A 157 -7.91 -21.23 0.11
N MET A 158 -8.45 -20.04 -0.02
CA MET A 158 -9.89 -19.78 -0.13
C MET A 158 -10.34 -19.88 -1.59
N SER A 159 -11.58 -20.30 -1.81
CA SER A 159 -12.24 -20.03 -3.09
C SER A 159 -12.47 -18.52 -3.26
N VAL A 160 -12.70 -18.08 -4.48
CA VAL A 160 -13.03 -16.66 -4.79
C VAL A 160 -14.17 -16.12 -3.92
N GLN A 161 -15.23 -16.92 -3.75
CA GLN A 161 -16.37 -16.50 -2.93
C GLN A 161 -16.05 -16.41 -1.44
N GLN A 162 -15.21 -17.33 -0.93
CA GLN A 162 -14.76 -17.29 0.46
C GLN A 162 -13.87 -16.06 0.68
N ALA A 163 -12.96 -15.75 -0.24
CA ALA A 163 -12.09 -14.59 -0.15
C ALA A 163 -12.88 -13.27 -0.23
N GLU A 164 -13.86 -13.18 -1.14
CA GLU A 164 -14.76 -12.04 -1.24
C GLU A 164 -15.51 -11.81 0.09
N ASN A 165 -16.06 -12.87 0.69
CA ASN A 165 -16.76 -12.77 1.97
C ASN A 165 -15.83 -12.39 3.12
N TYR A 166 -14.62 -12.94 3.14
CA TYR A 166 -13.63 -12.70 4.19
C TYR A 166 -13.16 -11.25 4.24
N HIS A 167 -12.82 -10.68 3.09
CA HIS A 167 -12.27 -9.32 3.03
C HIS A 167 -13.33 -8.22 2.99
N ARG A 168 -14.60 -8.58 2.80
CA ARG A 168 -15.71 -7.61 2.64
C ARG A 168 -15.78 -6.59 3.77
N ALA A 169 -15.73 -7.01 5.03
CA ALA A 169 -15.88 -6.12 6.18
C ALA A 169 -14.79 -5.03 6.24
N ALA A 170 -13.53 -5.40 5.97
CA ALA A 170 -12.43 -4.43 5.91
C ALA A 170 -12.61 -3.45 4.73
N ILE A 171 -12.97 -3.97 3.56
CA ILE A 171 -13.17 -3.17 2.34
C ILE A 171 -14.34 -2.18 2.51
N GLU A 172 -15.47 -2.62 3.07
CA GLU A 172 -16.61 -1.75 3.38
C GLU A 172 -16.24 -0.68 4.43
N THR A 173 -15.40 -1.05 5.41
CA THR A 173 -14.86 -0.08 6.37
C THR A 173 -14.05 1.00 5.66
N PHE A 174 -13.11 0.64 4.78
CA PHE A 174 -12.33 1.61 4.01
C PHE A 174 -13.19 2.43 3.06
N ALA A 175 -14.21 1.82 2.44
CA ALA A 175 -15.15 2.54 1.57
C ALA A 175 -15.91 3.64 2.32
N GLY A 176 -16.17 3.45 3.61
CA GLY A 176 -16.79 4.44 4.52
C GLY A 176 -15.82 5.51 5.06
N THR A 177 -14.55 5.51 4.66
CA THR A 177 -13.54 6.49 5.06
C THR A 177 -13.16 7.43 3.92
N SER A 178 -12.17 8.30 4.15
CA SER A 178 -11.55 9.15 3.13
C SER A 178 -10.46 8.44 2.32
N ALA A 179 -10.30 7.13 2.42
CA ALA A 179 -9.39 6.37 1.57
C ALA A 179 -9.75 6.56 0.09
N ASP A 180 -8.75 6.87 -0.73
CA ASP A 180 -8.93 7.07 -2.17
C ASP A 180 -9.00 5.74 -2.91
N MET A 181 -8.31 4.74 -2.39
CA MET A 181 -8.27 3.38 -2.91
C MET A 181 -7.94 2.38 -1.80
N ILE A 182 -7.93 1.10 -2.15
CA ILE A 182 -7.27 0.05 -1.37
C ILE A 182 -6.17 -0.59 -2.20
N CYS A 183 -5.15 -1.10 -1.49
CA CYS A 183 -4.12 -1.94 -2.08
C CYS A 183 -4.05 -3.27 -1.32
N ALA A 184 -4.29 -4.37 -2.02
CA ALA A 184 -4.06 -5.69 -1.50
C ALA A 184 -2.63 -6.12 -1.85
N ILE A 185 -1.76 -6.17 -0.83
CA ILE A 185 -0.34 -6.47 -1.02
C ILE A 185 0.03 -7.86 -0.53
N THR A 186 1.08 -8.42 -1.12
CA THR A 186 1.61 -9.75 -0.81
C THR A 186 0.59 -10.85 -1.13
N MET A 187 -0.14 -10.67 -2.23
CA MET A 187 -1.05 -11.71 -2.73
C MET A 187 -0.21 -12.86 -3.31
N ASN A 188 -0.42 -14.05 -2.79
CA ASN A 188 0.38 -15.22 -3.12
C ASN A 188 -0.39 -16.29 -3.91
N TYR A 189 -1.70 -16.12 -4.11
CA TYR A 189 -2.54 -16.91 -5.00
C TYR A 189 -3.69 -16.07 -5.58
N VAL A 190 -4.19 -16.48 -6.72
CA VAL A 190 -5.06 -15.65 -7.57
C VAL A 190 -6.50 -15.59 -7.07
N GLU A 191 -7.04 -16.64 -6.44
CA GLU A 191 -8.43 -16.67 -5.99
C GLU A 191 -8.69 -15.63 -4.90
N GLU A 192 -7.74 -15.38 -4.01
CA GLU A 192 -7.84 -14.34 -2.99
C GLU A 192 -7.85 -12.96 -3.62
N ALA A 193 -6.94 -12.71 -4.56
CA ALA A 193 -6.87 -11.45 -5.31
C ALA A 193 -8.18 -11.16 -6.06
N ILE A 194 -8.78 -12.17 -6.71
CA ILE A 194 -10.09 -12.04 -7.38
C ILE A 194 -11.19 -11.72 -6.37
N GLY A 195 -11.22 -12.41 -5.23
CA GLY A 195 -12.21 -12.18 -4.18
C GLY A 195 -12.16 -10.76 -3.64
N ILE A 196 -10.94 -10.25 -3.35
CA ILE A 196 -10.73 -8.86 -2.93
C ILE A 196 -11.20 -7.88 -4.01
N ALA A 197 -10.84 -8.10 -5.28
CA ALA A 197 -11.25 -7.23 -6.38
C ALA A 197 -12.77 -7.17 -6.53
N ARG A 198 -13.48 -8.30 -6.39
CA ARG A 198 -14.96 -8.35 -6.42
C ARG A 198 -15.58 -7.63 -5.25
N ALA A 199 -15.05 -7.80 -4.04
CA ALA A 199 -15.53 -7.07 -2.86
C ALA A 199 -15.34 -5.55 -3.03
N ALA A 200 -14.19 -5.12 -3.55
CA ALA A 200 -13.90 -3.71 -3.84
C ALA A 200 -14.84 -3.16 -4.93
N GLN A 201 -15.12 -3.95 -5.98
CA GLN A 201 -16.06 -3.57 -7.04
C GLN A 201 -17.47 -3.34 -6.49
N ARG A 202 -17.95 -4.22 -5.60
CA ARG A 202 -19.26 -4.05 -4.94
C ARG A 202 -19.32 -2.81 -4.04
N ALA A 203 -18.20 -2.48 -3.38
CA ALA A 203 -18.08 -1.30 -2.54
C ALA A 203 -17.76 -0.01 -3.32
N HIS A 204 -17.67 -0.06 -4.66
CA HIS A 204 -17.28 1.05 -5.54
C HIS A 204 -15.96 1.72 -5.13
N LEU A 205 -15.01 0.93 -4.60
CA LEU A 205 -13.72 1.40 -4.13
C LEU A 205 -12.62 0.98 -5.11
N PRO A 206 -11.82 1.91 -5.67
CA PRO A 206 -10.69 1.55 -6.51
C PRO A 206 -9.75 0.59 -5.80
N VAL A 207 -9.28 -0.44 -6.49
CA VAL A 207 -8.37 -1.45 -5.95
C VAL A 207 -7.13 -1.59 -6.79
N VAL A 208 -6.01 -1.76 -6.11
CA VAL A 208 -4.71 -2.16 -6.65
C VAL A 208 -4.37 -3.53 -6.05
N LEU A 209 -3.83 -4.42 -6.87
CA LEU A 209 -3.40 -5.74 -6.43
C LEU A 209 -1.89 -5.86 -6.61
N SER A 210 -1.21 -6.34 -5.58
CA SER A 210 0.23 -6.55 -5.59
C SER A 210 0.54 -8.01 -5.29
N PHE A 211 1.14 -8.69 -6.26
CA PHE A 211 1.56 -10.08 -6.10
C PHE A 211 2.98 -10.15 -5.56
N THR A 212 3.21 -11.12 -4.66
CA THR A 212 4.56 -11.56 -4.33
C THR A 212 4.98 -12.70 -5.25
N VAL A 213 6.27 -12.77 -5.54
CA VAL A 213 6.83 -13.83 -6.39
C VAL A 213 8.08 -14.43 -5.76
N GLU A 214 8.32 -15.69 -6.07
CA GLU A 214 9.53 -16.44 -5.70
C GLU A 214 10.72 -16.05 -6.60
N THR A 215 11.87 -16.65 -6.35
CA THR A 215 13.13 -16.35 -7.07
C THR A 215 13.09 -16.66 -8.56
N ASP A 216 12.10 -17.43 -9.03
CA ASP A 216 11.84 -17.74 -10.43
C ASP A 216 10.77 -16.83 -11.08
N GLY A 217 10.27 -15.83 -10.35
CA GLY A 217 9.25 -14.88 -10.80
C GLY A 217 7.83 -15.44 -10.86
N ARG A 218 7.58 -16.60 -10.27
CA ARG A 218 6.24 -17.21 -10.13
C ARG A 218 5.65 -16.88 -8.77
N LEU A 219 4.33 -16.92 -8.67
CA LEU A 219 3.65 -16.86 -7.37
C LEU A 219 4.04 -18.08 -6.53
N PRO A 220 3.95 -18.03 -5.20
CA PRO A 220 4.21 -19.18 -4.31
C PRO A 220 3.44 -20.46 -4.66
N THR A 221 2.32 -20.35 -5.35
CA THR A 221 1.55 -21.48 -5.90
C THR A 221 2.15 -22.09 -7.19
N GLY A 222 3.22 -21.51 -7.73
CA GLY A 222 3.82 -21.89 -9.01
C GLY A 222 3.14 -21.30 -10.24
N GLN A 223 2.04 -20.56 -10.08
CA GLN A 223 1.37 -19.86 -11.18
C GLN A 223 2.27 -18.74 -11.72
N THR A 224 2.25 -18.50 -13.05
CA THR A 224 2.98 -17.39 -13.64
C THR A 224 2.33 -16.06 -13.26
N LEU A 225 3.12 -15.02 -13.05
CA LEU A 225 2.62 -13.67 -12.78
C LEU A 225 1.70 -13.16 -13.90
N ARG A 226 2.06 -13.43 -15.16
CA ARG A 226 1.19 -13.16 -16.31
C ARG A 226 -0.17 -13.83 -16.18
N GLY A 227 -0.18 -15.16 -15.93
CA GLY A 227 -1.42 -15.92 -15.81
C GLY A 227 -2.30 -15.42 -14.66
N ALA A 228 -1.70 -15.02 -13.52
CA ALA A 228 -2.42 -14.46 -12.40
C ALA A 228 -3.09 -13.11 -12.77
N ILE A 229 -2.37 -12.19 -13.39
CA ILE A 229 -2.91 -10.89 -13.83
C ILE A 229 -4.03 -11.08 -14.85
N GLU A 230 -3.82 -11.91 -15.89
CA GLU A 230 -4.80 -12.18 -16.94
C GLU A 230 -6.08 -12.82 -16.35
N GLN A 231 -5.94 -13.77 -15.41
CA GLN A 231 -7.08 -14.43 -14.75
C GLN A 231 -7.88 -13.49 -13.86
N VAL A 232 -7.23 -12.58 -13.13
CA VAL A 232 -7.94 -11.54 -12.36
C VAL A 232 -8.68 -10.61 -13.28
N ASP A 233 -8.04 -10.10 -14.35
CA ASP A 233 -8.68 -9.19 -15.30
C ASP A 233 -9.89 -9.84 -15.98
N GLU A 234 -9.77 -11.10 -16.41
CA GLU A 234 -10.89 -11.86 -16.97
C GLU A 234 -12.03 -12.02 -15.96
N SER A 235 -11.73 -12.40 -14.71
CA SER A 235 -12.71 -12.68 -13.67
C SER A 235 -13.43 -11.46 -13.12
N THR A 236 -12.88 -10.24 -13.34
CA THR A 236 -13.37 -8.97 -12.78
C THR A 236 -13.65 -7.91 -13.84
N VAL A 237 -13.55 -8.28 -15.12
CA VAL A 237 -13.68 -7.35 -16.27
C VAL A 237 -12.68 -6.20 -16.15
N GLY A 238 -11.45 -6.50 -15.72
CA GLY A 238 -10.35 -5.52 -15.59
C GLY A 238 -10.58 -4.48 -14.49
N TYR A 239 -11.34 -4.79 -13.45
CA TYR A 239 -11.68 -3.84 -12.37
C TYR A 239 -10.46 -3.27 -11.63
N PRO A 240 -9.38 -4.04 -11.28
CA PRO A 240 -8.19 -3.47 -10.67
C PRO A 240 -7.61 -2.33 -11.51
N ARG A 241 -7.24 -1.23 -10.87
CA ARG A 241 -6.71 -0.06 -11.56
C ARG A 241 -5.35 -0.37 -12.21
N TYR A 242 -4.51 -1.09 -11.49
CA TYR A 242 -3.22 -1.62 -11.94
C TYR A 242 -2.75 -2.72 -10.99
N TYR A 243 -1.65 -3.35 -11.37
CA TYR A 243 -0.96 -4.35 -10.55
C TYR A 243 0.41 -3.87 -10.11
N MET A 244 0.90 -4.47 -9.04
CA MET A 244 2.24 -4.26 -8.51
C MET A 244 2.92 -5.62 -8.27
N ILE A 245 4.24 -5.56 -8.09
CA ILE A 245 5.03 -6.66 -7.56
C ILE A 245 5.60 -6.18 -6.22
N ASN A 246 5.48 -6.98 -5.16
CA ASN A 246 6.06 -6.65 -3.87
C ASN A 246 6.73 -7.84 -3.20
N CYS A 247 7.54 -7.56 -2.17
CA CYS A 247 8.25 -8.56 -1.37
C CYS A 247 9.11 -9.55 -2.18
N ALA A 248 9.66 -9.09 -3.31
CA ALA A 248 10.64 -9.81 -4.11
C ALA A 248 11.73 -8.83 -4.57
N HIS A 249 12.97 -9.26 -4.63
CA HIS A 249 14.04 -8.43 -5.20
C HIS A 249 13.90 -8.36 -6.73
N PRO A 250 14.28 -7.26 -7.41
CA PRO A 250 14.19 -7.14 -8.87
C PRO A 250 14.83 -8.29 -9.63
N SER A 251 15.93 -8.87 -9.13
CA SER A 251 16.59 -10.01 -9.74
C SER A 251 15.72 -11.28 -9.85
N HIS A 252 14.66 -11.41 -9.04
CA HIS A 252 13.79 -12.58 -9.03
C HIS A 252 12.80 -12.60 -10.20
N PHE A 253 12.40 -11.43 -10.70
CA PHE A 253 11.35 -11.33 -11.72
C PHE A 253 11.78 -10.58 -13.00
N GLU A 254 12.99 -10.04 -13.05
CA GLU A 254 13.45 -9.28 -14.22
C GLU A 254 13.41 -10.11 -15.52
N ALA A 255 13.68 -11.41 -15.43
CA ALA A 255 13.60 -12.31 -16.58
C ALA A 255 12.16 -12.48 -17.10
N VAL A 256 11.17 -12.52 -16.18
CA VAL A 256 9.75 -12.63 -16.53
C VAL A 256 9.25 -11.36 -17.23
N LEU A 257 9.80 -10.20 -16.89
CA LEU A 257 9.47 -8.93 -17.54
C LEU A 257 10.08 -8.76 -18.95
N ALA A 258 10.91 -9.69 -19.39
CA ALA A 258 11.43 -9.71 -20.75
C ALA A 258 10.40 -10.30 -21.75
N ASP A 259 9.29 -10.86 -21.27
CA ASP A 259 8.17 -11.32 -22.09
C ASP A 259 7.53 -10.13 -22.85
N GLU A 260 6.83 -10.43 -23.94
CA GLU A 260 6.05 -9.47 -24.69
C GLU A 260 4.56 -9.72 -24.44
N GLY A 261 3.82 -8.69 -24.04
CA GLY A 261 2.39 -8.86 -23.84
C GLY A 261 1.71 -7.64 -23.22
N ARG A 262 0.41 -7.53 -23.42
CA ARG A 262 -0.41 -6.42 -22.88
C ARG A 262 -0.45 -6.41 -21.37
N TRP A 263 -0.27 -7.56 -20.72
CA TRP A 263 -0.26 -7.71 -19.27
C TRP A 263 0.83 -6.87 -18.61
N LEU A 264 1.99 -6.67 -19.26
CA LEU A 264 3.06 -5.81 -18.76
C LEU A 264 2.59 -4.35 -18.58
N GLY A 265 1.71 -3.88 -19.45
CA GLY A 265 1.11 -2.54 -19.34
C GLY A 265 0.17 -2.39 -18.15
N ARG A 266 -0.22 -3.50 -17.52
CA ARG A 266 -1.02 -3.51 -16.29
C ARG A 266 -0.17 -3.31 -15.03
N ILE A 267 1.15 -3.56 -15.09
CA ILE A 267 2.07 -3.39 -13.96
C ILE A 267 2.52 -1.94 -13.90
N ARG A 268 2.14 -1.23 -12.85
CA ARG A 268 2.51 0.16 -12.61
C ARG A 268 3.29 0.37 -11.32
N GLY A 269 3.35 -0.63 -10.44
CA GLY A 269 3.99 -0.50 -9.14
C GLY A 269 5.02 -1.57 -8.85
N LEU A 270 6.01 -1.17 -8.04
CA LEU A 270 7.04 -2.05 -7.51
C LEU A 270 7.37 -1.63 -6.08
N ARG A 271 7.33 -2.60 -5.16
CA ARG A 271 7.77 -2.48 -3.77
C ARG A 271 8.70 -3.66 -3.45
N ALA A 272 9.96 -3.53 -3.88
CA ALA A 272 10.93 -4.62 -3.79
C ALA A 272 11.50 -4.79 -2.38
N ASN A 273 11.98 -6.01 -2.10
CA ASN A 273 12.84 -6.28 -0.96
C ASN A 273 14.25 -5.70 -1.18
N ALA A 274 14.91 -5.36 -0.09
CA ALA A 274 16.32 -4.93 -0.12
C ALA A 274 17.25 -6.11 -0.43
N SER A 275 16.96 -7.29 0.12
CA SER A 275 17.76 -8.48 -0.01
C SER A 275 17.46 -9.26 -1.29
N ARG A 276 18.50 -9.88 -1.84
CA ARG A 276 18.42 -10.82 -2.97
C ARG A 276 18.10 -12.26 -2.54
N GLN A 277 18.04 -12.52 -1.25
CA GLN A 277 17.72 -13.84 -0.68
C GLN A 277 16.26 -14.21 -0.97
N SER A 278 16.00 -15.52 -1.03
CA SER A 278 14.65 -16.06 -1.11
C SER A 278 13.86 -15.79 0.19
N HIS A 279 12.55 -15.94 0.15
CA HIS A 279 11.70 -15.83 1.34
C HIS A 279 12.10 -16.84 2.43
N ALA A 280 12.46 -18.06 2.04
CA ALA A 280 12.88 -19.11 2.96
C ALA A 280 14.20 -18.73 3.68
N GLU A 281 15.19 -18.24 2.94
CA GLU A 281 16.46 -17.79 3.52
C GLU A 281 16.28 -16.59 4.46
N LEU A 282 15.41 -15.62 4.11
CA LEU A 282 15.10 -14.48 4.95
C LEU A 282 14.41 -14.88 6.25
N ASN A 283 13.51 -15.86 6.22
CA ASN A 283 12.84 -16.37 7.42
C ASN A 283 13.80 -17.06 8.40
N GLU A 284 14.87 -17.68 7.90
CA GLU A 284 15.88 -18.35 8.70
C GLU A 284 17.04 -17.42 9.15
N SER A 285 17.10 -16.20 8.59
CA SER A 285 18.18 -15.27 8.88
C SER A 285 18.06 -14.67 10.27
N PRO A 286 19.10 -14.75 11.12
CA PRO A 286 19.11 -14.16 12.45
C PRO A 286 19.31 -12.63 12.43
N VAL A 287 19.64 -12.06 11.29
CA VAL A 287 19.92 -10.63 11.12
C VAL A 287 19.18 -10.07 9.93
N LEU A 288 18.80 -8.81 10.03
CA LEU A 288 18.17 -8.09 8.92
C LEU A 288 19.21 -7.85 7.80
N ASP A 289 18.89 -8.33 6.59
CA ASP A 289 19.64 -7.96 5.39
C ASP A 289 19.01 -6.72 4.75
N ILE A 290 19.71 -5.60 4.88
CA ILE A 290 19.30 -4.31 4.32
C ILE A 290 19.77 -4.10 2.89
N GLY A 291 20.52 -5.04 2.30
CA GLY A 291 21.06 -4.89 0.96
C GLY A 291 21.86 -3.60 0.75
N ASN A 292 21.78 -3.04 -0.46
CA ASN A 292 22.43 -1.79 -0.81
C ASN A 292 21.44 -0.82 -1.44
N PRO A 293 21.12 0.33 -0.80
CA PRO A 293 20.15 1.30 -1.32
C PRO A 293 20.49 1.84 -2.71
N LEU A 294 21.77 2.10 -3.02
CA LEU A 294 22.21 2.60 -4.34
C LEU A 294 22.03 1.56 -5.43
N GLU A 295 22.37 0.29 -5.15
CA GLU A 295 22.14 -0.80 -6.09
C GLU A 295 20.65 -1.01 -6.34
N LEU A 296 19.82 -0.99 -5.29
CA LEU A 296 18.38 -1.11 -5.42
C LEU A 296 17.78 0.02 -6.28
N GLY A 297 18.23 1.27 -6.09
CA GLY A 297 17.84 2.40 -6.94
C GLY A 297 18.19 2.16 -8.41
N SER A 298 19.38 1.63 -8.69
CA SER A 298 19.82 1.28 -10.04
C SER A 298 19.00 0.14 -10.65
N ASP A 299 18.64 -0.86 -9.84
CA ASP A 299 17.75 -1.96 -10.26
C ASP A 299 16.37 -1.44 -10.63
N TYR A 300 15.81 -0.48 -9.88
CA TYR A 300 14.54 0.17 -10.21
C TYR A 300 14.60 0.94 -11.53
N ALA A 301 15.68 1.68 -11.76
CA ALA A 301 15.88 2.40 -13.03
C ALA A 301 15.94 1.43 -14.23
N ARG A 302 16.60 0.27 -14.06
CA ARG A 302 16.66 -0.78 -15.07
C ARG A 302 15.27 -1.39 -15.35
N VAL A 303 14.50 -1.71 -14.30
CA VAL A 303 13.12 -2.21 -14.45
C VAL A 303 12.23 -1.15 -15.11
N LYS A 304 12.35 0.12 -14.72
CA LYS A 304 11.62 1.23 -15.36
C LYS A 304 11.93 1.34 -16.87
N GLY A 305 13.16 1.09 -17.26
CA GLY A 305 13.55 1.06 -18.69
C GLY A 305 12.79 0.02 -19.50
N ARG A 306 12.40 -1.11 -18.88
CA ARG A 306 11.59 -2.18 -19.48
C ARG A 306 10.08 -1.93 -19.36
N LEU A 307 9.63 -1.54 -18.17
CA LEU A 307 8.23 -1.25 -17.87
C LEU A 307 7.94 0.25 -17.94
N ARG A 308 7.69 0.76 -19.15
CA ARG A 308 7.46 2.20 -19.38
C ARG A 308 6.32 2.77 -18.53
N HIS A 309 5.33 1.96 -18.16
CA HIS A 309 4.19 2.36 -17.34
C HIS A 309 4.47 2.30 -15.83
N LEU A 310 5.60 1.74 -15.39
CA LEU A 310 5.99 1.68 -14.00
C LEU A 310 6.21 3.10 -13.46
N ASN A 311 5.41 3.51 -12.48
CA ASN A 311 5.49 4.86 -11.94
C ASN A 311 5.12 4.95 -10.45
N VAL A 312 4.77 3.84 -9.81
CA VAL A 312 4.57 3.74 -8.36
C VAL A 312 5.72 2.93 -7.78
N MET A 313 6.56 3.55 -6.96
CA MET A 313 7.81 2.96 -6.51
C MET A 313 8.02 3.16 -5.02
N GLY A 314 8.41 2.11 -4.33
CA GLY A 314 8.75 2.14 -2.91
C GLY A 314 9.45 0.86 -2.51
N GLY A 315 9.38 0.48 -1.25
CA GLY A 315 10.05 -0.71 -0.77
C GLY A 315 9.16 -1.67 0.01
N CYS A 316 9.70 -2.84 0.32
CA CYS A 316 9.11 -3.85 1.19
C CYS A 316 10.15 -4.30 2.23
N CYS A 317 10.24 -5.57 2.57
CA CYS A 317 11.11 -6.07 3.62
C CYS A 317 12.57 -5.66 3.43
N GLY A 318 13.24 -5.29 4.53
CA GLY A 318 14.63 -4.84 4.56
C GLY A 318 14.85 -3.40 4.09
N THR A 319 13.83 -2.73 3.50
CA THR A 319 13.97 -1.36 3.02
C THR A 319 13.53 -0.33 4.05
N ASP A 320 14.11 0.87 3.97
CA ASP A 320 13.74 2.04 4.74
C ASP A 320 13.79 3.32 3.86
N HIS A 321 13.67 4.49 4.50
CA HIS A 321 13.68 5.78 3.82
C HIS A 321 14.93 6.01 2.94
N ARG A 322 16.11 5.45 3.29
CA ARG A 322 17.33 5.55 2.50
C ARG A 322 17.18 4.88 1.13
N HIS A 323 16.50 3.74 1.10
CA HIS A 323 16.22 3.01 -0.14
C HIS A 323 15.24 3.78 -1.03
N VAL A 324 14.16 4.31 -0.46
CA VAL A 324 13.15 5.08 -1.23
C VAL A 324 13.76 6.38 -1.77
N GLU A 325 14.66 7.02 -1.02
CA GLU A 325 15.42 8.18 -1.50
C GLU A 325 16.30 7.84 -2.70
N GLN A 326 17.00 6.71 -2.68
CA GLN A 326 17.83 6.26 -3.81
C GLN A 326 17.00 5.84 -5.02
N ILE A 327 15.84 5.19 -4.80
CA ILE A 327 14.87 4.90 -5.85
C ILE A 327 14.38 6.19 -6.50
N ALA A 328 14.01 7.20 -5.71
CA ALA A 328 13.57 8.49 -6.23
C ALA A 328 14.67 9.18 -7.04
N SER A 329 15.90 9.21 -6.51
CA SER A 329 17.07 9.81 -7.17
C SER A 329 17.38 9.16 -8.52
N ALA A 330 17.36 7.82 -8.58
CA ALA A 330 17.68 7.07 -9.79
C ALA A 330 16.57 7.12 -10.85
N CYS A 331 15.30 7.13 -10.40
CA CYS A 331 14.18 6.98 -11.32
C CYS A 331 13.55 8.30 -11.77
N LEU A 332 13.56 9.37 -10.96
CA LEU A 332 12.92 10.64 -11.31
C LEU A 332 13.40 11.19 -12.68
N PRO A 333 14.70 11.15 -13.04
CA PRO A 333 15.16 11.61 -14.35
C PRO A 333 14.55 10.85 -15.54
N LEU A 334 14.01 9.64 -15.31
CA LEU A 334 13.41 8.81 -16.36
C LEU A 334 11.95 9.18 -16.68
N PHE A 335 11.37 10.14 -15.95
CA PHE A 335 9.99 10.57 -16.18
C PHE A 335 9.88 11.78 -17.13
N GLY A 336 11.00 12.30 -17.63
CA GLY A 336 11.02 13.49 -18.47
C GLY A 336 10.64 14.75 -17.67
N VAL A 337 11.25 15.88 -18.00
CA VAL A 337 10.72 17.19 -17.62
C VAL A 337 9.46 17.36 -18.44
N ALA A 338 8.30 17.46 -17.79
CA ALA A 338 7.10 17.93 -18.47
C ALA A 338 7.42 19.33 -19.01
N THR A 339 7.71 19.41 -20.31
CA THR A 339 7.90 20.66 -21.03
C THR A 339 6.57 21.38 -21.20
#